data_da66530210a4a90c184b2e54f9f52711
#
_entry.id   da66530210a4a90c184b2e54f9f52711
#
_cell.length_a   1.000
_cell.length_b   1.000
_cell.length_c   1.000
_cell.angle_alpha   90.00
_cell.angle_beta   90.00
_cell.angle_gamma   90.00
#
_symmetry.space_group_name_H-M   'P 1'
#
loop_
_entity.id
_entity.type
_entity.pdbx_description
1 polymer ?
#
loop_
_entity_poly.entity_id
_entity_poly.type
_entity_poly.pdbx_seq_one_letter_code
_entity_poly.pdbx_strand_id
1 'polypeptide(L)'
;GGPEERRGEIPGASPIGQRPEIVGERSGLGDREGDAVVGKGAGACLVTLVDRRSGLLSGGRCAAHARRDVADVGIVVLRRHPESRTVTLDRGMESADFEKVEQATGAVFCFALPLHPWRRGGNGNTDGLIRECFPKGAGFTAVGEQEVRAVYDAIDHRPRKRHGYRTPWEVHHSTVLHLL
;
A
#
# COMPACT_ATOMS: atom_id res chain seq x y z
N GLY A 1 11.18 10.33 37.06
CA GLY A 1 10.12 10.07 36.12
C GLY A 1 10.03 11.22 35.17
N GLY A 2 10.59 11.09 33.95
CA GLY A 2 10.39 12.04 32.88
C GLY A 2 9.03 11.80 32.22
N PRO A 3 8.39 12.79 31.59
CA PRO A 3 7.13 12.60 30.92
C PRO A 3 7.33 11.65 29.72
N GLU A 4 6.59 10.54 29.70
CA GLU A 4 6.48 9.67 28.54
C GLU A 4 6.02 10.50 27.34
N GLU A 5 6.81 10.46 26.29
CA GLU A 5 6.57 11.19 25.05
C GLU A 5 5.40 10.54 24.31
N ARG A 6 4.19 11.00 24.55
CA ARG A 6 2.94 10.55 23.90
C ARG A 6 2.77 11.13 22.48
N ARG A 7 3.86 11.44 21.79
CA ARG A 7 3.78 11.89 20.41
C ARG A 7 3.62 10.69 19.51
N GLY A 8 2.42 10.53 18.95
CA GLY A 8 2.13 9.62 17.85
C GLY A 8 1.42 8.32 18.19
N GLU A 9 0.64 8.25 19.28
CA GLU A 9 -0.34 7.19 19.45
C GLU A 9 -1.59 7.52 18.62
N ILE A 10 -1.90 6.64 17.66
CA ILE A 10 -3.15 6.70 16.91
C ILE A 10 -4.18 5.92 17.72
N PRO A 11 -5.26 6.55 18.23
CA PRO A 11 -6.29 5.84 18.98
C PRO A 11 -6.90 4.72 18.10
N GLY A 12 -6.98 3.52 18.63
CA GLY A 12 -7.56 2.36 17.94
C GLY A 12 -6.65 1.66 16.93
N ALA A 13 -5.45 2.17 16.66
CA ALA A 13 -4.52 1.55 15.72
C ALA A 13 -3.77 0.35 16.34
N SER A 14 -3.73 -0.76 15.63
CA SER A 14 -2.91 -1.91 16.02
C SER A 14 -1.43 -1.66 15.69
N PRO A 15 -0.51 -1.73 16.69
CA PRO A 15 0.92 -1.63 16.42
C PRO A 15 1.41 -2.76 15.52
N ILE A 16 2.44 -2.51 14.70
CA ILE A 16 3.02 -3.54 13.82
C ILE A 16 3.50 -4.78 14.59
N GLY A 17 3.83 -4.63 15.87
CA GLY A 17 4.20 -5.76 16.74
C GLY A 17 3.05 -6.71 17.05
N GLN A 18 1.80 -6.28 16.87
CA GLN A 18 0.60 -7.13 16.99
C GLN A 18 0.19 -7.75 15.64
N ARG A 19 0.90 -7.41 14.56
CA ARG A 19 0.69 -8.02 13.25
C ARG A 19 0.99 -9.52 13.34
N PRO A 20 0.11 -10.40 12.80
CA PRO A 20 0.36 -11.84 12.79
C PRO A 20 1.75 -12.17 12.21
N GLU A 21 2.47 -13.11 12.82
CA GLU A 21 3.84 -13.47 12.43
C GLU A 21 3.93 -13.92 10.96
N ILE A 22 2.92 -14.64 10.48
CA ILE A 22 2.79 -15.09 9.09
C ILE A 22 2.84 -13.93 8.08
N VAL A 23 2.42 -12.73 8.45
CA VAL A 23 2.52 -11.53 7.60
C VAL A 23 3.98 -11.12 7.41
N GLY A 24 4.81 -11.34 8.42
CA GLY A 24 6.26 -11.12 8.35
C GLY A 24 6.96 -12.06 7.38
N GLU A 25 6.51 -13.31 7.32
CA GLU A 25 7.07 -14.37 6.47
C GLU A 25 6.75 -14.23 4.97
N ARG A 26 5.81 -13.35 4.61
CA ARG A 26 5.33 -13.17 3.22
C ARG A 26 4.85 -14.48 2.57
N SER A 27 4.33 -15.39 3.37
CA SER A 27 3.92 -16.73 2.92
C SER A 27 2.52 -16.74 2.29
N GLY A 28 1.65 -15.80 2.66
CA GLY A 28 0.27 -15.70 2.19
C GLY A 28 0.02 -14.49 1.29
N LEU A 29 -1.01 -14.59 0.44
CA LEU A 29 -1.58 -13.44 -0.27
C LEU A 29 -2.50 -12.64 0.67
N GLY A 30 -2.72 -11.37 0.31
CA GLY A 30 -3.68 -10.51 1.01
C GLY A 30 -3.08 -9.67 2.13
N ASP A 31 -1.78 -9.78 2.41
CA ASP A 31 -1.08 -8.90 3.32
C ASP A 31 -0.39 -7.80 2.50
N ARG A 32 -0.84 -6.56 2.66
CA ARG A 32 -0.43 -5.43 1.82
C ARG A 32 0.39 -4.41 2.58
N GLU A 33 1.26 -3.73 1.87
CA GLU A 33 1.93 -2.50 2.31
C GLU A 33 1.31 -1.32 1.59
N GLY A 34 0.85 -0.33 2.35
CA GLY A 34 0.25 0.89 1.80
C GLY A 34 1.19 2.08 1.90
N ASP A 35 1.17 2.94 0.87
CA ASP A 35 1.91 4.19 0.83
C ASP A 35 1.18 5.22 -0.04
N ALA A 36 1.62 6.48 0.04
CA ALA A 36 1.17 7.56 -0.81
C ALA A 36 2.35 8.23 -1.50
N VAL A 37 2.39 8.14 -2.82
CA VAL A 37 3.39 8.81 -3.64
C VAL A 37 2.90 10.22 -3.93
N VAL A 38 3.52 11.21 -3.30
CA VAL A 38 3.13 12.62 -3.44
C VAL A 38 3.83 13.24 -4.65
N GLY A 39 3.06 13.97 -5.47
CA GLY A 39 3.56 14.73 -6.59
C GLY A 39 4.09 16.10 -6.20
N LYS A 40 4.55 16.88 -7.18
CA LYS A 40 4.90 18.29 -7.00
C LYS A 40 3.65 19.12 -6.74
N GLY A 41 3.71 19.98 -5.72
CA GLY A 41 2.56 20.76 -5.27
C GLY A 41 1.70 19.98 -4.26
N ALA A 42 0.93 20.68 -3.43
CA ALA A 42 0.14 20.11 -2.34
C ALA A 42 -1.18 19.43 -2.79
N GLY A 43 -1.22 18.94 -4.02
CA GLY A 43 -2.46 18.47 -4.65
C GLY A 43 -2.58 16.94 -4.64
N ALA A 44 -2.74 16.39 -5.85
CA ALA A 44 -2.98 14.97 -6.06
C ALA A 44 -1.81 14.08 -5.62
N CYS A 45 -2.14 12.86 -5.16
CA CYS A 45 -1.18 11.82 -4.86
C CYS A 45 -1.62 10.49 -5.50
N LEU A 46 -0.72 9.51 -5.50
CA LEU A 46 -1.03 8.13 -5.86
C LEU A 46 -1.06 7.29 -4.59
N VAL A 47 -2.19 6.65 -4.32
CA VAL A 47 -2.31 5.64 -3.28
C VAL A 47 -1.82 4.31 -3.84
N THR A 48 -0.93 3.65 -3.15
CA THR A 48 -0.36 2.35 -3.52
C THR A 48 -0.60 1.32 -2.44
N LEU A 49 -1.02 0.13 -2.83
CA LEU A 49 -1.17 -1.05 -1.98
C LEU A 49 -0.43 -2.21 -2.65
N VAL A 50 0.66 -2.65 -2.06
CA VAL A 50 1.53 -3.71 -2.62
C VAL A 50 1.34 -4.98 -1.82
N ASP A 51 0.92 -6.07 -2.47
CA ASP A 51 0.87 -7.38 -1.84
C ASP A 51 2.28 -7.86 -1.48
N ARG A 52 2.48 -8.24 -0.22
CA ARG A 52 3.82 -8.56 0.33
C ARG A 52 4.44 -9.80 -0.29
N ARG A 53 3.62 -10.79 -0.67
CA ARG A 53 4.07 -12.03 -1.28
C ARG A 53 4.32 -11.85 -2.77
N SER A 54 3.30 -11.49 -3.53
CA SER A 54 3.38 -11.41 -4.98
C SER A 54 4.06 -10.15 -5.49
N GLY A 55 3.96 -9.06 -4.75
CA GLY A 55 4.37 -7.72 -5.18
C GLY A 55 3.35 -7.07 -6.11
N LEU A 56 2.13 -7.63 -6.23
CA LEU A 56 1.06 -7.04 -7.01
C LEU A 56 0.73 -5.65 -6.48
N LEU A 57 0.77 -4.67 -7.36
CA LEU A 57 0.50 -3.27 -7.09
C LEU A 57 -0.96 -2.96 -7.41
N SER A 58 -1.66 -2.47 -6.41
CA SER A 58 -3.01 -1.94 -6.56
C SER A 58 -3.03 -0.51 -6.06
N GLY A 59 -3.96 0.29 -6.53
CA GLY A 59 -4.05 1.65 -6.06
C GLY A 59 -4.86 2.53 -6.99
N GLY A 60 -4.68 3.82 -6.84
CA GLY A 60 -5.38 4.79 -7.65
C GLY A 60 -4.91 6.22 -7.40
N ARG A 61 -5.37 7.12 -8.24
CA ARG A 61 -5.11 8.55 -8.09
C ARG A 61 -6.05 9.13 -7.03
N CYS A 62 -5.49 9.90 -6.14
CA CYS A 62 -6.21 10.70 -5.16
C CYS A 62 -6.17 12.17 -5.61
N ALA A 63 -7.32 12.81 -5.67
CA ALA A 63 -7.42 14.19 -6.17
C ALA A 63 -6.75 15.19 -5.23
N ALA A 64 -6.77 14.91 -3.93
CA ALA A 64 -6.06 15.67 -2.91
C ALA A 64 -5.40 14.73 -1.89
N HIS A 65 -4.26 15.13 -1.35
CA HIS A 65 -3.61 14.39 -0.26
C HIS A 65 -4.32 14.68 1.08
N ALA A 66 -5.63 14.44 1.09
CA ALA A 66 -6.50 14.62 2.26
C ALA A 66 -6.91 13.26 2.82
N ARG A 67 -7.10 13.17 4.15
CA ARG A 67 -7.48 11.94 4.87
C ARG A 67 -8.63 11.19 4.19
N ARG A 68 -9.70 11.91 3.95
CA ARG A 68 -10.94 11.37 3.38
C ARG A 68 -10.72 10.82 1.98
N ASP A 69 -10.02 11.57 1.13
CA ASP A 69 -9.81 11.18 -0.27
C ASP A 69 -8.93 9.94 -0.38
N VAL A 70 -7.89 9.85 0.44
CA VAL A 70 -7.02 8.67 0.54
C VAL A 70 -7.82 7.45 1.03
N ALA A 71 -8.67 7.62 2.05
CA ALA A 71 -9.53 6.55 2.55
C ALA A 71 -10.54 6.07 1.49
N ASP A 72 -11.17 6.98 0.77
CA ASP A 72 -12.15 6.64 -0.27
C ASP A 72 -11.48 5.84 -1.42
N VAL A 73 -10.29 6.22 -1.86
CA VAL A 73 -9.49 5.45 -2.82
C VAL A 73 -9.12 4.09 -2.25
N GLY A 74 -8.68 4.03 -0.99
CA GLY A 74 -8.36 2.78 -0.29
C GLY A 74 -9.54 1.80 -0.25
N ILE A 75 -10.74 2.28 0.06
CA ILE A 75 -11.97 1.47 0.06
C ILE A 75 -12.26 0.90 -1.33
N VAL A 76 -12.20 1.73 -2.36
CA VAL A 76 -12.45 1.29 -3.75
C VAL A 76 -11.46 0.21 -4.18
N VAL A 77 -10.18 0.39 -3.85
CA VAL A 77 -9.12 -0.56 -4.21
C VAL A 77 -9.29 -1.86 -3.45
N LEU A 78 -9.45 -1.82 -2.12
CA LEU A 78 -9.56 -3.03 -1.30
C LEU A 78 -10.83 -3.85 -1.61
N ARG A 79 -11.92 -3.20 -1.99
CA ARG A 79 -13.14 -3.92 -2.45
C ARG A 79 -12.94 -4.72 -3.73
N ARG A 80 -11.98 -4.33 -4.59
CA ARG A 80 -11.57 -5.11 -5.77
C ARG A 80 -10.66 -6.27 -5.43
N HIS A 81 -10.13 -6.29 -4.21
CA HIS A 81 -9.21 -7.29 -3.69
C HIS A 81 -9.72 -7.88 -2.38
N PRO A 82 -10.84 -8.64 -2.42
CA PRO A 82 -11.49 -9.19 -1.21
C PRO A 82 -10.59 -10.15 -0.43
N GLU A 83 -9.51 -10.64 -1.04
CA GLU A 83 -8.49 -11.45 -0.39
C GLU A 83 -7.60 -10.63 0.57
N SER A 84 -7.72 -9.30 0.58
CA SER A 84 -6.90 -8.42 1.43
C SER A 84 -7.28 -8.58 2.90
N ARG A 85 -6.32 -9.01 3.73
CA ARG A 85 -6.49 -9.28 5.16
C ARG A 85 -5.91 -8.18 6.03
N THR A 86 -4.69 -7.77 5.70
CA THR A 86 -3.99 -6.73 6.46
C THR A 86 -3.42 -5.67 5.54
N VAL A 87 -3.36 -4.44 6.04
CA VAL A 87 -2.68 -3.33 5.38
C VAL A 87 -1.71 -2.71 6.38
N THR A 88 -0.42 -2.75 6.06
CA THR A 88 0.61 -2.09 6.86
C THR A 88 0.90 -0.72 6.28
N LEU A 89 0.68 0.32 7.05
CA LEU A 89 0.98 1.71 6.70
C LEU A 89 2.20 2.21 7.45
N ASP A 90 2.87 3.22 6.89
CA ASP A 90 3.76 4.02 7.69
C ASP A 90 2.99 5.13 8.42
N ARG A 91 3.65 5.80 9.37
CA ARG A 91 3.02 6.88 10.15
C ARG A 91 2.75 8.14 9.33
N GLY A 92 3.34 8.29 8.15
CA GLY A 92 3.02 9.39 7.24
C GLY A 92 1.60 9.31 6.66
N MET A 93 1.00 8.10 6.67
CA MET A 93 -0.38 7.84 6.28
C MET A 93 -1.39 7.91 7.45
N GLU A 94 -0.96 8.28 8.66
CA GLU A 94 -1.81 8.42 9.86
C GLU A 94 -3.01 9.33 9.67
N SER A 95 -2.93 10.15 8.65
CA SER A 95 -4.00 11.07 8.32
C SER A 95 -5.18 10.42 7.61
N ALA A 96 -5.09 9.19 7.13
CA ALA A 96 -6.23 8.51 6.51
C ALA A 96 -7.25 8.07 7.57
N ASP A 97 -8.53 8.10 7.24
CA ASP A 97 -9.62 7.58 8.07
C ASP A 97 -9.62 6.05 8.01
N PHE A 98 -8.56 5.41 8.53
CA PHE A 98 -8.35 3.96 8.41
C PHE A 98 -9.47 3.14 9.05
N GLU A 99 -10.04 3.59 10.18
CA GLU A 99 -11.18 2.92 10.82
C GLU A 99 -12.38 2.80 9.87
N LYS A 100 -12.64 3.84 9.07
CA LYS A 100 -13.67 3.83 8.03
C LYS A 100 -13.34 2.78 6.96
N VAL A 101 -12.07 2.67 6.58
CA VAL A 101 -11.63 1.68 5.59
C VAL A 101 -11.76 0.26 6.14
N GLU A 102 -11.35 0.01 7.39
CA GLU A 102 -11.52 -1.28 8.08
C GLU A 102 -12.99 -1.71 8.13
N GLN A 103 -13.87 -0.81 8.55
CA GLN A 103 -15.32 -1.07 8.60
C GLN A 103 -15.92 -1.38 7.23
N ALA A 104 -15.44 -0.71 6.19
CA ALA A 104 -15.97 -0.86 4.84
C ALA A 104 -15.42 -2.09 4.09
N THR A 105 -14.27 -2.64 4.50
CA THR A 105 -13.53 -3.68 3.74
C THR A 105 -13.21 -4.92 4.54
N GLY A 106 -13.18 -4.85 5.86
CA GLY A 106 -12.76 -5.93 6.75
C GLY A 106 -11.24 -6.12 6.84
N ALA A 107 -10.45 -5.35 6.09
CA ALA A 107 -8.99 -5.41 6.18
C ALA A 107 -8.51 -4.73 7.48
N VAL A 108 -7.57 -5.37 8.19
CA VAL A 108 -7.00 -4.85 9.46
C VAL A 108 -5.80 -3.97 9.16
N PHE A 109 -5.77 -2.78 9.72
CA PHE A 109 -4.67 -1.83 9.53
C PHE A 109 -3.63 -1.93 10.65
N CYS A 110 -2.36 -2.01 10.27
CA CYS A 110 -1.22 -2.03 11.17
C CYS A 110 -0.29 -0.86 10.85
N PHE A 111 0.27 -0.23 11.89
CA PHE A 111 1.15 0.92 11.71
C PHE A 111 2.59 0.58 12.06
N ALA A 112 3.52 0.92 11.18
CA ALA A 112 4.94 0.72 11.43
C ALA A 112 5.40 1.60 12.61
N LEU A 113 6.12 0.99 13.56
CA LEU A 113 6.74 1.73 14.66
C LEU A 113 7.85 2.65 14.13
N PRO A 114 8.06 3.81 14.75
CA PRO A 114 9.22 4.64 14.47
C PRO A 114 10.49 3.81 14.61
N LEU A 115 11.54 4.16 13.89
CA LEU A 115 12.85 3.52 13.95
C LEU A 115 12.95 2.07 13.45
N HIS A 116 11.90 1.51 12.84
CA HIS A 116 11.91 0.16 12.27
C HIS A 116 11.49 0.14 10.79
N PRO A 117 12.07 1.01 9.91
CA PRO A 117 11.68 1.11 8.50
C PRO A 117 11.92 -0.19 7.71
N TRP A 118 12.88 -1.06 8.14
CA TRP A 118 13.16 -2.36 7.54
C TRP A 118 12.01 -3.38 7.67
N ARG A 119 11.05 -3.12 8.56
CA ARG A 119 9.83 -3.95 8.67
C ARG A 119 8.83 -3.70 7.53
N ARG A 120 9.07 -2.65 6.73
CA ARG A 120 8.40 -2.41 5.45
C ARG A 120 9.30 -2.95 4.35
N GLY A 121 8.94 -4.01 3.72
CA GLY A 121 9.89 -4.73 2.87
C GLY A 121 9.69 -4.58 1.36
N GLY A 122 8.69 -3.84 0.89
CA GLY A 122 8.33 -3.86 -0.53
C GLY A 122 8.16 -2.49 -1.20
N ASN A 123 7.70 -1.49 -0.48
CA ASN A 123 7.30 -0.20 -1.05
C ASN A 123 8.46 0.57 -1.71
N GLY A 124 9.66 0.56 -1.14
CA GLY A 124 10.79 1.31 -1.71
C GLY A 124 11.16 0.90 -3.14
N ASN A 125 11.06 -0.38 -3.47
CA ASN A 125 11.28 -0.86 -4.84
C ASN A 125 10.13 -0.45 -5.76
N THR A 126 8.89 -0.56 -5.29
CA THR A 126 7.70 -0.20 -6.08
C THR A 126 7.65 1.30 -6.35
N ASP A 127 7.98 2.12 -5.36
CA ASP A 127 8.09 3.57 -5.53
C ASP A 127 9.14 3.93 -6.58
N GLY A 128 10.28 3.24 -6.59
CA GLY A 128 11.30 3.39 -7.63
C GLY A 128 10.74 3.15 -9.02
N LEU A 129 9.95 2.08 -9.19
CA LEU A 129 9.34 1.74 -10.48
C LEU A 129 8.25 2.75 -10.92
N ILE A 130 7.46 3.22 -9.97
CA ILE A 130 6.48 4.29 -10.24
C ILE A 130 7.20 5.56 -10.69
N ARG A 131 8.35 5.89 -10.07
CA ARG A 131 9.15 7.06 -10.40
C ARG A 131 9.88 6.97 -11.76
N GLU A 132 10.04 5.77 -12.32
CA GLU A 132 10.48 5.64 -13.72
C GLU A 132 9.45 6.22 -14.70
N CYS A 133 8.14 6.06 -14.41
CA CYS A 133 7.04 6.57 -15.23
C CYS A 133 6.61 7.99 -14.82
N PHE A 134 6.67 8.28 -13.52
CA PHE A 134 6.31 9.57 -12.92
C PHE A 134 7.51 10.14 -12.14
N PRO A 135 8.45 10.83 -12.79
CA PRO A 135 9.66 11.34 -12.15
C PRO A 135 9.37 12.26 -10.96
N LYS A 136 10.34 12.38 -10.05
CA LYS A 136 10.27 13.36 -8.95
C LYS A 136 10.08 14.75 -9.54
N GLY A 137 9.06 15.46 -9.06
CA GLY A 137 8.69 16.77 -9.59
C GLY A 137 7.53 16.73 -10.61
N ALA A 138 7.10 15.55 -11.07
CA ALA A 138 5.83 15.43 -11.78
C ALA A 138 4.66 15.72 -10.82
N GLY A 139 3.70 16.52 -11.27
CA GLY A 139 2.44 16.74 -10.57
C GLY A 139 1.41 15.69 -11.02
N PHE A 140 0.61 15.20 -10.09
CA PHE A 140 -0.43 14.20 -10.41
C PHE A 140 -1.78 14.84 -10.75
N THR A 141 -1.90 16.15 -10.70
CA THR A 141 -3.17 16.85 -10.96
C THR A 141 -3.68 16.63 -12.40
N ALA A 142 -2.78 16.60 -13.37
CA ALA A 142 -3.11 16.39 -14.79
C ALA A 142 -3.07 14.90 -15.21
N VAL A 143 -2.61 13.99 -14.36
CA VAL A 143 -2.53 12.57 -14.65
C VAL A 143 -3.91 11.94 -14.54
N GLY A 144 -4.35 11.22 -15.56
CA GLY A 144 -5.64 10.54 -15.57
C GLY A 144 -5.62 9.21 -14.79
N GLU A 145 -6.78 8.81 -14.27
CA GLU A 145 -6.93 7.51 -13.58
C GLU A 145 -6.56 6.33 -14.49
N GLN A 146 -6.89 6.40 -15.79
CA GLN A 146 -6.53 5.37 -16.76
C GLN A 146 -5.01 5.26 -16.98
N GLU A 147 -4.32 6.40 -16.97
CA GLU A 147 -2.87 6.43 -17.09
C GLU A 147 -2.19 5.79 -15.88
N VAL A 148 -2.68 6.08 -14.67
CA VAL A 148 -2.20 5.43 -13.44
C VAL A 148 -2.39 3.93 -13.51
N ARG A 149 -3.57 3.47 -13.92
CA ARG A 149 -3.86 2.03 -14.07
C ARG A 149 -2.94 1.36 -15.09
N ALA A 150 -2.71 2.01 -16.24
CA ALA A 150 -1.81 1.46 -17.26
C ALA A 150 -0.37 1.33 -16.74
N VAL A 151 0.12 2.29 -15.95
CA VAL A 151 1.44 2.23 -15.31
C VAL A 151 1.50 1.10 -14.30
N TYR A 152 0.49 0.96 -13.44
CA TYR A 152 0.45 -0.11 -12.42
C TYR A 152 0.40 -1.49 -13.09
N ASP A 153 -0.41 -1.65 -14.12
CA ASP A 153 -0.49 -2.89 -14.91
C ASP A 153 0.86 -3.23 -15.57
N ALA A 154 1.53 -2.25 -16.15
CA ALA A 154 2.87 -2.45 -16.73
C ALA A 154 3.90 -2.88 -15.68
N ILE A 155 3.84 -2.34 -14.46
CA ILE A 155 4.70 -2.71 -13.34
C ILE A 155 4.39 -4.15 -12.90
N ASP A 156 3.13 -4.56 -12.86
CA ASP A 156 2.69 -5.89 -12.44
C ASP A 156 3.03 -6.99 -13.46
N HIS A 157 3.20 -6.63 -14.73
CA HIS A 157 3.65 -7.53 -15.79
C HIS A 157 5.17 -7.51 -16.02
N ARG A 158 5.94 -6.81 -15.19
CA ARG A 158 7.41 -6.80 -15.25
C ARG A 158 7.98 -7.99 -14.46
N PRO A 159 8.80 -8.87 -15.09
CA PRO A 159 9.42 -10.02 -14.42
C PRO A 159 10.26 -9.61 -13.20
N ARG A 160 10.20 -10.41 -12.14
CA ARG A 160 10.91 -10.16 -10.88
C ARG A 160 11.89 -11.29 -10.58
N LYS A 161 13.15 -10.93 -10.34
CA LYS A 161 14.20 -11.89 -9.97
C LYS A 161 13.82 -12.71 -8.74
N ARG A 162 13.21 -12.10 -7.73
CA ARG A 162 12.75 -12.77 -6.49
C ARG A 162 11.67 -13.83 -6.73
N HIS A 163 11.01 -13.83 -7.88
CA HIS A 163 9.98 -14.77 -8.26
C HIS A 163 10.46 -15.76 -9.36
N GLY A 164 11.77 -15.91 -9.54
CA GLY A 164 12.30 -16.71 -10.64
C GLY A 164 11.89 -16.14 -12.00
N TYR A 165 11.89 -14.82 -12.13
CA TYR A 165 11.48 -14.05 -13.32
C TYR A 165 10.01 -14.14 -13.71
N ARG A 166 9.15 -14.71 -12.85
CA ARG A 166 7.70 -14.52 -12.99
C ARG A 166 7.30 -13.08 -12.61
N THR A 167 6.19 -12.63 -13.17
CA THR A 167 5.64 -11.31 -12.88
C THR A 167 4.83 -11.33 -11.57
N PRO A 168 4.65 -10.19 -10.90
CA PRO A 168 3.72 -10.07 -9.77
C PRO A 168 2.32 -10.59 -10.09
N TRP A 169 1.82 -10.28 -11.28
CA TRP A 169 0.53 -10.74 -11.76
C TRP A 169 0.44 -12.26 -11.84
N GLU A 170 1.43 -12.94 -12.45
CA GLU A 170 1.48 -14.40 -12.53
C GLU A 170 1.57 -15.06 -11.17
N VAL A 171 2.36 -14.50 -10.24
CA VAL A 171 2.50 -15.05 -8.89
C VAL A 171 1.18 -14.92 -8.13
N HIS A 172 0.52 -13.77 -8.23
CA HIS A 172 -0.72 -13.50 -7.51
C HIS A 172 -1.86 -14.41 -8.00
N HIS A 173 -2.08 -14.47 -9.30
CA HIS A 173 -3.21 -15.21 -9.87
C HIS A 173 -2.97 -16.73 -9.91
N SER A 174 -1.75 -17.19 -10.10
CA SER A 174 -1.43 -18.63 -10.07
C SER A 174 -1.70 -19.25 -8.70
N THR A 175 -1.52 -18.49 -7.63
CA THR A 175 -1.81 -18.97 -6.27
C THR A 175 -3.30 -18.98 -5.98
N VAL A 176 -4.09 -18.08 -6.53
CA VAL A 176 -5.56 -18.08 -6.42
C VAL A 176 -6.18 -19.22 -7.21
N LEU A 177 -5.65 -19.53 -8.40
CA LEU A 177 -6.15 -20.65 -9.24
C LEU A 177 -5.97 -22.02 -8.58
N HIS A 178 -5.04 -22.18 -7.64
CA HIS A 178 -4.85 -23.42 -6.89
C HIS A 178 -5.75 -23.57 -5.66
N LEU A 179 -6.53 -22.54 -5.33
CA LEU A 179 -7.49 -22.52 -4.22
C LEU A 179 -8.96 -22.76 -4.68
N LEU A 180 -9.15 -22.90 -5.98
CA LEU A 180 -10.42 -23.27 -6.61
C LEU A 180 -10.39 -24.73 -7.03
#